data_fc32449603f9eff3d83331a65ba9aa31
#
_entry.id   fc32449603f9eff3d83331a65ba9aa31
#
_cell.length_a   1.000
_cell.length_b   1.000
_cell.length_c   1.000
_cell.angle_alpha   90.00
_cell.angle_beta   90.00
_cell.angle_gamma   90.00
#
_symmetry.space_group_name_H-M   'P 1'
#
loop_
_entity.id
_entity.type
_entity.pdbx_description
1 polymer ?
#
loop_
_entity_poly.entity_id
_entity_poly.type
_entity_poly.pdbx_seq_one_letter_code
_entity_poly.pdbx_strand_id
1 'polypeptide(L)'
;MPLAELITTLTDYAIALQSLIFAGLLWQKPDRHPAVQGWIVAFLGVAIAALLRGTWHSSLGQLPEAVINSLWQGMILSLGLASFGMLAGAVQSTVPRRWQNWAMLAIFTKSLVYLSGASACQTFDCAIADYFSAMLIVLLLHIKPALNRVASARWIVGGVLVSAIAVGVEASGFSPGFLTHNDLYHLIQMVALYNFFRGVQQFRDST
;
A
#
# COMPACT_ATOMS: atom_id res chain seq x y z
N MET A 1 -6.32 -11.40 -25.45
CA MET A 1 -5.98 -10.30 -24.56
C MET A 1 -5.03 -9.35 -25.29
N PRO A 2 -5.31 -8.04 -25.41
CA PRO A 2 -4.41 -7.06 -26.00
C PRO A 2 -3.07 -7.01 -25.23
N LEU A 3 -1.97 -6.65 -25.91
CA LEU A 3 -0.63 -6.60 -25.31
C LEU A 3 -0.58 -5.67 -24.07
N ALA A 4 -1.26 -4.55 -24.14
CA ALA A 4 -1.34 -3.62 -23.00
C ALA A 4 -1.98 -4.25 -21.75
N GLU A 5 -3.08 -4.96 -21.88
CA GLU A 5 -3.71 -5.66 -20.76
C GLU A 5 -2.82 -6.77 -20.19
N LEU A 6 -2.04 -7.46 -21.03
CA LEU A 6 -1.07 -8.44 -20.57
C LEU A 6 0.03 -7.79 -19.72
N ILE A 7 0.57 -6.66 -20.15
CA ILE A 7 1.62 -5.93 -19.42
C ILE A 7 1.07 -5.45 -18.08
N THR A 8 -0.13 -4.86 -18.06
CA THR A 8 -0.78 -4.42 -16.80
C THR A 8 -0.98 -5.59 -15.84
N THR A 9 -1.49 -6.72 -16.31
CA THR A 9 -1.65 -7.93 -15.50
C THR A 9 -0.31 -8.42 -14.92
N LEU A 10 0.74 -8.44 -15.74
CA LEU A 10 2.07 -8.87 -15.30
C LEU A 10 2.67 -7.92 -14.26
N THR A 11 2.48 -6.61 -14.41
CA THR A 11 2.97 -5.63 -13.44
C THR A 11 2.19 -5.70 -12.12
N ASP A 12 0.89 -5.98 -12.14
CA ASP A 12 0.12 -6.27 -10.93
C ASP A 12 0.67 -7.50 -10.18
N TYR A 13 0.92 -8.60 -10.89
CA TYR A 13 1.50 -9.80 -10.28
C TYR A 13 2.94 -9.57 -9.78
N ALA A 14 3.71 -8.72 -10.45
CA ALA A 14 5.05 -8.33 -9.97
C ALA A 14 4.98 -7.55 -8.65
N ILE A 15 4.02 -6.61 -8.49
CA ILE A 15 3.76 -5.93 -7.22
C ILE A 15 3.35 -6.93 -6.14
N ALA A 16 2.46 -7.87 -6.46
CA ALA A 16 2.02 -8.91 -5.53
C ALA A 16 3.20 -9.74 -5.02
N LEU A 17 4.02 -10.25 -5.93
CA LEU A 17 5.21 -11.05 -5.62
C LEU A 17 6.22 -10.25 -4.78
N GLN A 18 6.54 -9.02 -5.19
CA GLN A 18 7.46 -8.14 -4.45
C GLN A 18 6.97 -7.90 -3.03
N SER A 19 5.68 -7.61 -2.85
CA SER A 19 5.09 -7.33 -1.54
C SER A 19 5.09 -8.58 -0.65
N LEU A 20 4.81 -9.77 -1.20
CA LEU A 20 4.92 -11.04 -0.47
C LEU A 20 6.35 -11.30 -0.02
N ILE A 21 7.35 -11.08 -0.89
CA ILE A 21 8.77 -11.21 -0.53
C ILE A 21 9.11 -10.27 0.62
N PHE A 22 8.70 -9.01 0.56
CA PHE A 22 8.98 -8.03 1.61
C PHE A 22 8.30 -8.40 2.93
N ALA A 23 7.04 -8.83 2.91
CA ALA A 23 6.34 -9.32 4.08
C ALA A 23 7.07 -10.53 4.70
N GLY A 24 7.48 -11.50 3.87
CA GLY A 24 8.20 -12.70 4.30
C GLY A 24 9.57 -12.38 4.92
N LEU A 25 10.35 -11.49 4.30
CA LEU A 25 11.64 -11.05 4.82
C LEU A 25 11.50 -10.29 6.15
N LEU A 26 10.46 -9.47 6.31
CA LEU A 26 10.17 -8.79 7.57
C LEU A 26 9.68 -9.78 8.64
N TRP A 27 8.92 -10.80 8.23
CA TRP A 27 8.44 -11.85 9.13
C TRP A 27 9.58 -12.70 9.72
N GLN A 28 10.66 -12.91 8.99
CA GLN A 28 11.81 -13.71 9.43
C GLN A 28 12.74 -12.97 10.39
N LYS A 29 12.57 -11.67 10.62
CA LYS A 29 13.40 -10.91 11.56
C LYS A 29 13.18 -11.42 12.98
N PRO A 30 14.24 -11.83 13.71
CA PRO A 30 14.18 -11.96 15.16
C PRO A 30 13.98 -10.55 15.79
N ASP A 31 13.47 -10.48 16.99
CA ASP A 31 13.35 -9.25 17.81
C ASP A 31 12.71 -8.08 17.03
N ARG A 32 11.49 -8.32 16.54
CA ARG A 32 10.77 -7.35 15.71
C ARG A 32 10.20 -6.22 16.55
N HIS A 33 10.59 -4.98 16.21
CA HIS A 33 9.87 -3.81 16.71
C HIS A 33 8.36 -3.94 16.40
N PRO A 34 7.44 -3.61 17.32
CA PRO A 34 5.98 -3.74 17.09
C PRO A 34 5.50 -3.10 15.77
N ALA A 35 6.08 -1.96 15.38
CA ALA A 35 5.77 -1.30 14.11
C ALA A 35 5.95 -2.19 12.88
N VAL A 36 6.89 -3.14 12.91
CA VAL A 36 7.15 -4.07 11.79
C VAL A 36 5.93 -4.93 11.50
N GLN A 37 5.15 -5.32 12.52
CA GLN A 37 3.93 -6.12 12.33
C GLN A 37 2.88 -5.34 11.51
N GLY A 38 2.70 -4.05 11.79
CA GLY A 38 1.81 -3.20 10.99
C GLY A 38 2.23 -3.15 9.51
N TRP A 39 3.53 -2.99 9.25
CA TRP A 39 4.04 -2.97 7.88
C TRP A 39 3.95 -4.34 7.17
N ILE A 40 4.10 -5.45 7.89
CA ILE A 40 3.83 -6.78 7.33
C ILE A 40 2.38 -6.87 6.86
N VAL A 41 1.42 -6.42 7.69
CA VAL A 41 0.00 -6.38 7.31
C VAL A 41 -0.21 -5.47 6.10
N ALA A 42 0.48 -4.32 6.03
CA ALA A 42 0.41 -3.43 4.88
C ALA A 42 0.90 -4.12 3.59
N PHE A 43 2.06 -4.77 3.61
CA PHE A 43 2.58 -5.49 2.45
C PHE A 43 1.69 -6.67 2.04
N LEU A 44 1.12 -7.42 2.99
CA LEU A 44 0.17 -8.48 2.68
C LEU A 44 -1.12 -7.92 2.06
N GLY A 45 -1.64 -6.79 2.57
CA GLY A 45 -2.78 -6.11 1.98
C GLY A 45 -2.52 -5.67 0.54
N VAL A 46 -1.36 -5.05 0.26
CA VAL A 46 -0.95 -4.69 -1.11
C VAL A 46 -0.80 -5.92 -1.99
N ALA A 47 -0.19 -6.99 -1.48
CA ALA A 47 0.01 -8.23 -2.24
C ALA A 47 -1.33 -8.85 -2.68
N ILE A 48 -2.29 -8.95 -1.74
CA ILE A 48 -3.62 -9.49 -2.04
C ILE A 48 -4.36 -8.58 -3.02
N ALA A 49 -4.32 -7.26 -2.80
CA ALA A 49 -4.97 -6.30 -3.69
C ALA A 49 -4.43 -6.40 -5.13
N ALA A 50 -3.11 -6.42 -5.30
CA ALA A 50 -2.47 -6.53 -6.60
C ALA A 50 -2.75 -7.88 -7.28
N LEU A 51 -2.73 -8.99 -6.52
CA LEU A 51 -3.10 -10.31 -7.04
C LEU A 51 -4.54 -10.33 -7.57
N LEU A 52 -5.47 -9.79 -6.78
CA LEU A 52 -6.89 -9.74 -7.16
C LEU A 52 -7.11 -8.82 -8.36
N ARG A 53 -6.39 -7.67 -8.44
CA ARG A 53 -6.46 -6.75 -9.57
C ARG A 53 -5.93 -7.38 -10.86
N GLY A 54 -4.77 -8.02 -10.83
CA GLY A 54 -4.22 -8.72 -11.99
C GLY A 54 -5.13 -9.85 -12.47
N THR A 55 -5.74 -10.58 -11.53
CA THR A 55 -6.74 -11.61 -11.84
C THR A 55 -8.01 -10.99 -12.44
N TRP A 56 -8.48 -9.86 -11.90
CA TRP A 56 -9.61 -9.12 -12.42
C TRP A 56 -9.36 -8.69 -13.88
N HIS A 57 -8.22 -8.04 -14.16
CA HIS A 57 -7.84 -7.64 -15.53
C HIS A 57 -7.80 -8.81 -16.51
N SER A 58 -7.16 -9.92 -16.11
CA SER A 58 -7.00 -11.10 -16.98
C SER A 58 -8.31 -11.86 -17.19
N SER A 59 -9.31 -11.68 -16.34
CA SER A 59 -10.56 -12.45 -16.35
C SER A 59 -11.76 -11.69 -16.91
N LEU A 60 -11.59 -10.43 -17.29
CA LEU A 60 -12.66 -9.62 -17.89
C LEU A 60 -13.21 -10.30 -19.15
N GLY A 61 -14.54 -10.44 -19.21
CA GLY A 61 -15.23 -11.11 -20.31
C GLY A 61 -15.10 -12.64 -20.34
N GLN A 62 -14.40 -13.26 -19.38
CA GLN A 62 -14.21 -14.72 -19.31
C GLN A 62 -14.94 -15.35 -18.11
N LEU A 63 -15.07 -14.62 -17.00
CA LEU A 63 -15.72 -15.10 -15.79
C LEU A 63 -17.11 -14.48 -15.60
N PRO A 64 -18.00 -15.16 -14.85
CA PRO A 64 -19.31 -14.58 -14.48
C PRO A 64 -19.14 -13.25 -13.75
N GLU A 65 -20.08 -12.32 -13.98
CA GLU A 65 -20.05 -10.97 -13.39
C GLU A 65 -19.97 -10.98 -11.86
N ALA A 66 -20.63 -11.94 -11.21
CA ALA A 66 -20.56 -12.10 -9.76
C ALA A 66 -19.13 -12.39 -9.26
N VAL A 67 -18.32 -13.13 -10.02
CA VAL A 67 -16.93 -13.43 -9.69
C VAL A 67 -16.08 -12.18 -9.91
N ILE A 68 -16.28 -11.48 -11.03
CA ILE A 68 -15.57 -10.22 -11.36
C ILE A 68 -15.83 -9.16 -10.26
N ASN A 69 -17.08 -9.02 -9.82
CA ASN A 69 -17.44 -8.11 -8.73
C ASN A 69 -16.83 -8.55 -7.39
N SER A 70 -16.72 -9.84 -7.12
CA SER A 70 -16.07 -10.36 -5.90
C SER A 70 -14.56 -10.07 -5.90
N LEU A 71 -13.87 -10.21 -7.04
CA LEU A 71 -12.46 -9.85 -7.19
C LEU A 71 -12.25 -8.35 -6.95
N TRP A 72 -13.12 -7.52 -7.51
CA TRP A 72 -13.10 -6.07 -7.30
C TRP A 72 -13.28 -5.71 -5.82
N GLN A 73 -14.31 -6.23 -5.18
CA GLN A 73 -14.56 -5.99 -3.75
C GLN A 73 -13.41 -6.49 -2.87
N GLY A 74 -12.88 -7.67 -3.15
CA GLY A 74 -11.71 -8.20 -2.44
C GLY A 74 -10.49 -7.30 -2.56
N MET A 75 -10.24 -6.72 -3.75
CA MET A 75 -9.17 -5.74 -3.96
C MET A 75 -9.38 -4.48 -3.11
N ILE A 76 -10.58 -3.89 -3.14
CA ILE A 76 -10.92 -2.70 -2.36
C ILE A 76 -10.71 -2.95 -0.86
N LEU A 77 -11.22 -4.06 -0.32
CA LEU A 77 -11.04 -4.43 1.09
C LEU A 77 -9.56 -4.64 1.45
N SER A 78 -8.78 -5.24 0.55
CA SER A 78 -7.35 -5.48 0.78
C SER A 78 -6.53 -4.18 0.80
N LEU A 79 -6.91 -3.17 0.03
CA LEU A 79 -6.32 -1.82 0.11
C LEU A 79 -6.62 -1.15 1.45
N GLY A 80 -7.83 -1.33 1.99
CA GLY A 80 -8.15 -0.87 3.36
C GLY A 80 -7.29 -1.54 4.43
N LEU A 81 -7.02 -2.85 4.27
CA LEU A 81 -6.10 -3.58 5.14
C LEU A 81 -4.66 -3.04 5.03
N ALA A 82 -4.21 -2.71 3.81
CA ALA A 82 -2.91 -2.10 3.58
C ALA A 82 -2.81 -0.73 4.27
N SER A 83 -3.83 0.13 4.12
CA SER A 83 -3.93 1.42 4.81
C SER A 83 -3.85 1.28 6.33
N PHE A 84 -4.65 0.36 6.89
CA PHE A 84 -4.66 0.08 8.33
C PHE A 84 -3.27 -0.35 8.82
N GLY A 85 -2.66 -1.31 8.16
CA GLY A 85 -1.34 -1.84 8.53
C GLY A 85 -0.25 -0.76 8.49
N MET A 86 -0.24 0.05 7.44
CA MET A 86 0.71 1.15 7.26
C MET A 86 0.56 2.22 8.36
N LEU A 87 -0.67 2.62 8.68
CA LEU A 87 -0.96 3.57 9.76
C LEU A 87 -0.58 3.00 11.13
N ALA A 88 -0.91 1.73 11.40
CA ALA A 88 -0.55 1.06 12.65
C ALA A 88 0.97 1.01 12.84
N GLY A 89 1.72 0.65 11.79
CA GLY A 89 3.17 0.66 11.80
C GLY A 89 3.75 2.06 12.01
N ALA A 90 3.18 3.08 11.36
CA ALA A 90 3.61 4.47 11.51
C ALA A 90 3.38 4.98 12.94
N VAL A 91 2.20 4.73 13.52
CA VAL A 91 1.87 5.13 14.89
C VAL A 91 2.80 4.46 15.91
N GLN A 92 3.03 3.15 15.77
CA GLN A 92 3.88 2.41 16.70
C GLN A 92 5.36 2.83 16.63
N SER A 93 5.82 3.37 15.49
CA SER A 93 7.20 3.83 15.33
C SER A 93 7.43 5.29 15.70
N THR A 94 6.38 6.14 15.74
CA THR A 94 6.56 7.59 15.86
C THR A 94 5.79 8.23 17.01
N VAL A 95 4.66 7.63 17.40
CA VAL A 95 3.79 8.21 18.44
C VAL A 95 4.24 7.73 19.84
N PRO A 96 4.37 8.64 20.83
CA PRO A 96 4.68 8.26 22.21
C PRO A 96 3.68 7.25 22.79
N ARG A 97 4.16 6.27 23.56
CA ARG A 97 3.34 5.15 24.09
C ARG A 97 2.03 5.60 24.77
N ARG A 98 2.07 6.72 25.49
CA ARG A 98 0.88 7.27 26.17
C ARG A 98 -0.28 7.63 25.24
N TRP A 99 0.02 7.93 23.94
CA TRP A 99 -0.97 8.33 22.94
C TRP A 99 -1.26 7.22 21.92
N GLN A 100 -0.47 6.13 21.91
CA GLN A 100 -0.62 5.07 20.91
C GLN A 100 -2.01 4.43 20.92
N ASN A 101 -2.60 4.18 22.11
CA ASN A 101 -3.93 3.57 22.19
C ASN A 101 -5.01 4.47 21.57
N TRP A 102 -4.95 5.77 21.81
CA TRP A 102 -5.88 6.72 21.18
C TRP A 102 -5.69 6.84 19.68
N ALA A 103 -4.44 6.88 19.21
CA ALA A 103 -4.12 6.87 17.80
C ALA A 103 -4.59 5.57 17.11
N MET A 104 -4.38 4.42 17.77
CA MET A 104 -4.86 3.13 17.25
C MET A 104 -6.38 3.06 17.20
N LEU A 105 -7.09 3.60 18.19
CA LEU A 105 -8.55 3.72 18.18
C LEU A 105 -9.01 4.57 16.99
N ALA A 106 -8.37 5.71 16.74
CA ALA A 106 -8.69 6.57 15.60
C ALA A 106 -8.47 5.86 14.25
N ILE A 107 -7.35 5.12 14.11
CA ILE A 107 -7.07 4.32 12.91
C ILE A 107 -8.13 3.22 12.73
N PHE A 108 -8.47 2.52 13.80
CA PHE A 108 -9.49 1.48 13.75
C PHE A 108 -10.86 2.06 13.33
N THR A 109 -11.25 3.21 13.90
CA THR A 109 -12.49 3.91 13.53
C THR A 109 -12.46 4.32 12.04
N LYS A 110 -11.34 4.90 11.55
CA LYS A 110 -11.15 5.22 10.13
C LYS A 110 -11.36 3.99 9.25
N SER A 111 -10.77 2.86 9.63
CA SER A 111 -10.88 1.61 8.86
C SER A 111 -12.30 1.05 8.89
N LEU A 112 -13.03 1.15 10.01
CA LEU A 112 -14.45 0.76 10.08
C LEU A 112 -15.33 1.64 9.18
N VAL A 113 -15.09 2.95 9.16
CA VAL A 113 -15.80 3.87 8.25
C VAL A 113 -15.53 3.49 6.81
N TYR A 114 -14.29 3.22 6.44
CA TYR A 114 -13.95 2.74 5.10
C TYR A 114 -14.65 1.43 4.76
N LEU A 115 -14.57 0.43 5.63
CA LEU A 115 -15.19 -0.89 5.42
C LEU A 115 -16.71 -0.81 5.29
N SER A 116 -17.37 0.08 6.05
CA SER A 116 -18.83 0.28 5.96
C SER A 116 -19.26 0.89 4.61
N GLY A 117 -18.40 1.69 3.99
CA GLY A 117 -18.63 2.28 2.66
C GLY A 117 -18.11 1.43 1.51
N ALA A 118 -17.20 0.50 1.75
CA ALA A 118 -16.48 -0.23 0.70
C ALA A 118 -17.41 -1.08 -0.19
N SER A 119 -18.49 -1.65 0.37
CA SER A 119 -19.46 -2.43 -0.38
C SER A 119 -20.29 -1.58 -1.37
N ALA A 120 -20.45 -0.28 -1.09
CA ALA A 120 -21.12 0.67 -1.97
C ALA A 120 -20.15 1.30 -2.99
N CYS A 121 -18.87 1.07 -2.86
CA CYS A 121 -17.81 1.66 -3.67
C CYS A 121 -17.69 0.92 -5.00
N GLN A 122 -18.38 1.40 -6.01
CA GLN A 122 -18.32 0.85 -7.38
C GLN A 122 -17.14 1.39 -8.19
N THR A 123 -16.52 2.48 -7.72
CA THR A 123 -15.37 3.12 -8.34
C THR A 123 -14.13 2.99 -7.47
N PHE A 124 -12.94 3.21 -8.05
CA PHE A 124 -11.68 3.15 -7.32
C PHE A 124 -11.45 4.35 -6.38
N ASP A 125 -12.28 5.40 -6.49
CA ASP A 125 -12.11 6.69 -5.78
C ASP A 125 -12.09 6.55 -4.25
N CYS A 126 -12.94 5.66 -3.70
CA CYS A 126 -12.96 5.42 -2.26
C CYS A 126 -11.64 4.81 -1.76
N ALA A 127 -11.08 3.85 -2.52
CA ALA A 127 -9.80 3.24 -2.17
C ALA A 127 -8.66 4.25 -2.30
N ILE A 128 -8.70 5.11 -3.34
CA ILE A 128 -7.76 6.22 -3.50
C ILE A 128 -7.84 7.17 -2.31
N ALA A 129 -9.04 7.61 -1.93
CA ALA A 129 -9.25 8.54 -0.81
C ALA A 129 -8.74 7.96 0.53
N ASP A 130 -9.05 6.67 0.79
CA ASP A 130 -8.58 5.97 1.99
C ASP A 130 -7.05 5.86 2.02
N TYR A 131 -6.45 5.38 0.93
CA TYR A 131 -5.01 5.17 0.83
C TYR A 131 -4.24 6.49 0.83
N PHE A 132 -4.74 7.51 0.13
CA PHE A 132 -4.14 8.85 0.09
C PHE A 132 -4.14 9.50 1.48
N SER A 133 -5.26 9.42 2.21
CA SER A 133 -5.33 9.93 3.59
C SER A 133 -4.35 9.21 4.52
N ALA A 134 -4.18 7.90 4.36
CA ALA A 134 -3.20 7.13 5.12
C ALA A 134 -1.77 7.54 4.79
N MET A 135 -1.43 7.70 3.51
CA MET A 135 -0.11 8.19 3.07
C MET A 135 0.21 9.58 3.63
N LEU A 136 -0.78 10.49 3.63
CA LEU A 136 -0.61 11.83 4.20
C LEU A 136 -0.31 11.78 5.69
N ILE A 137 -1.03 10.96 6.45
CA ILE A 137 -0.77 10.77 7.89
C ILE A 137 0.63 10.17 8.12
N VAL A 138 1.02 9.16 7.34
CA VAL A 138 2.37 8.57 7.42
C VAL A 138 3.44 9.62 7.14
N LEU A 139 3.25 10.47 6.12
CA LEU A 139 4.15 11.58 5.82
C LEU A 139 4.30 12.53 7.01
N LEU A 140 3.17 13.00 7.54
CA LEU A 140 3.16 13.94 8.67
C LEU A 140 3.85 13.37 9.92
N LEU A 141 3.67 12.08 10.20
CA LEU A 141 4.31 11.41 11.33
C LEU A 141 5.82 11.23 11.13
N HIS A 142 6.29 11.04 9.90
CA HIS A 142 7.70 10.75 9.63
C HIS A 142 8.51 11.95 9.16
N ILE A 143 7.89 13.08 8.77
CA ILE A 143 8.62 14.24 8.22
C ILE A 143 9.61 14.83 9.23
N LYS A 144 9.19 15.05 10.49
CA LYS A 144 10.08 15.59 11.54
C LYS A 144 11.23 14.63 11.86
N PRO A 145 11.02 13.32 12.11
CA PRO A 145 12.12 12.36 12.23
C PRO A 145 13.06 12.34 11.00
N ALA A 146 12.52 12.43 9.79
CA ALA A 146 13.31 12.45 8.56
C ALA A 146 14.22 13.69 8.47
N LEU A 147 13.71 14.87 8.83
CA LEU A 147 14.49 16.11 8.92
C LEU A 147 15.58 16.01 9.99
N ASN A 148 15.32 15.29 11.08
CA ASN A 148 16.30 14.96 12.12
C ASN A 148 17.25 13.81 11.72
N ARG A 149 17.30 13.46 10.43
CA ARG A 149 18.19 12.45 9.84
C ARG A 149 17.98 11.03 10.35
N VAL A 150 16.82 10.69 10.92
CA VAL A 150 16.47 9.31 11.24
C VAL A 150 16.36 8.52 9.93
N ALA A 151 17.23 7.52 9.77
CA ALA A 151 17.38 6.81 8.49
C ALA A 151 16.10 6.07 8.06
N SER A 152 15.40 5.37 8.99
CA SER A 152 14.13 4.72 8.71
C SER A 152 13.05 5.70 8.20
N ALA A 153 12.94 6.86 8.86
CA ALA A 153 11.98 7.88 8.49
C ALA A 153 12.24 8.49 7.11
N ARG A 154 13.53 8.69 6.76
CA ARG A 154 13.90 9.20 5.42
C ARG A 154 13.47 8.24 4.30
N TRP A 155 13.66 6.94 4.50
CA TRP A 155 13.20 5.94 3.55
C TRP A 155 11.67 5.91 3.43
N ILE A 156 10.95 6.00 4.57
CA ILE A 156 9.47 6.03 4.56
C ILE A 156 8.95 7.28 3.86
N VAL A 157 9.50 8.46 4.17
CA VAL A 157 9.15 9.71 3.47
C VAL A 157 9.46 9.59 1.98
N GLY A 158 10.63 9.04 1.61
CA GLY A 158 10.98 8.76 0.22
C GLY A 158 9.94 7.85 -0.46
N GLY A 159 9.47 6.81 0.21
CA GLY A 159 8.40 5.95 -0.29
C GLY A 159 7.10 6.71 -0.57
N VAL A 160 6.67 7.58 0.37
CA VAL A 160 5.47 8.41 0.17
C VAL A 160 5.63 9.36 -1.02
N LEU A 161 6.79 10.03 -1.15
CA LEU A 161 7.04 10.94 -2.27
C LEU A 161 7.06 10.22 -3.61
N VAL A 162 7.68 9.04 -3.69
CA VAL A 162 7.70 8.22 -4.91
C VAL A 162 6.28 7.73 -5.24
N SER A 163 5.48 7.33 -4.24
CA SER A 163 4.06 6.99 -4.46
C SER A 163 3.26 8.18 -4.99
N ALA A 164 3.52 9.40 -4.50
CA ALA A 164 2.86 10.60 -5.01
C ALA A 164 3.23 10.86 -6.49
N ILE A 165 4.49 10.62 -6.88
CA ILE A 165 4.91 10.68 -8.29
C ILE A 165 4.17 9.63 -9.11
N ALA A 166 4.03 8.39 -8.62
CA ALA A 166 3.29 7.33 -9.30
C ALA A 166 1.83 7.77 -9.59
N VAL A 167 1.14 8.31 -8.57
CA VAL A 167 -0.23 8.83 -8.73
C VAL A 167 -0.28 9.98 -9.74
N GLY A 168 0.71 10.87 -9.74
CA GLY A 168 0.81 11.96 -10.71
C GLY A 168 0.97 11.44 -12.15
N VAL A 169 1.75 10.39 -12.36
CA VAL A 169 1.92 9.75 -13.67
C VAL A 169 0.61 9.11 -14.12
N GLU A 170 -0.06 8.38 -13.24
CA GLU A 170 -1.37 7.78 -13.52
C GLU A 170 -2.39 8.84 -13.92
N ALA A 171 -2.51 9.92 -13.13
CA ALA A 171 -3.45 11.01 -13.38
C ALA A 171 -3.14 11.81 -14.65
N SER A 172 -1.87 11.85 -15.10
CA SER A 172 -1.46 12.55 -16.31
C SER A 172 -1.87 11.85 -17.61
N GLY A 173 -2.18 10.54 -17.55
CA GLY A 173 -2.42 9.72 -18.74
C GLY A 173 -1.17 9.52 -19.62
N PHE A 174 0.02 9.87 -19.14
CA PHE A 174 1.27 9.75 -19.89
C PHE A 174 1.62 8.30 -20.21
N SER A 175 1.63 7.95 -21.49
CA SER A 175 1.80 6.58 -21.99
C SER A 175 2.89 6.54 -23.06
N PRO A 176 4.18 6.36 -22.69
CA PRO A 176 5.28 6.34 -23.63
C PRO A 176 5.38 4.97 -24.32
N GLY A 177 5.31 4.97 -25.66
CA GLY A 177 5.53 3.78 -26.48
C GLY A 177 4.50 2.69 -26.21
N PHE A 178 4.96 1.53 -25.73
CA PHE A 178 4.11 0.35 -25.47
C PHE A 178 3.64 0.25 -24.01
N LEU A 179 4.12 1.12 -23.13
CA LEU A 179 3.68 1.18 -21.72
C LEU A 179 2.52 2.14 -21.57
N THR A 180 1.52 1.73 -20.82
CA THR A 180 0.41 2.59 -20.40
C THR A 180 0.80 3.42 -19.18
N HIS A 181 0.05 4.51 -18.88
CA HIS A 181 0.20 5.26 -17.64
C HIS A 181 0.06 4.37 -16.41
N ASN A 182 -0.82 3.37 -16.46
CA ASN A 182 -1.03 2.41 -15.38
C ASN A 182 0.20 1.49 -15.19
N ASP A 183 0.84 1.04 -16.27
CA ASP A 183 2.07 0.24 -16.19
C ASP A 183 3.21 1.04 -15.56
N LEU A 184 3.35 2.32 -15.94
CA LEU A 184 4.33 3.23 -15.34
C LEU A 184 4.04 3.48 -13.87
N TYR A 185 2.77 3.69 -13.52
CA TYR A 185 2.34 3.77 -12.13
C TYR A 185 2.81 2.56 -11.33
N HIS A 186 2.59 1.35 -11.84
CA HIS A 186 3.01 0.11 -11.18
C HIS A 186 4.54 0.03 -10.99
N LEU A 187 5.31 0.36 -12.01
CA LEU A 187 6.78 0.34 -11.93
C LEU A 187 7.30 1.35 -10.88
N ILE A 188 6.77 2.57 -10.87
CA ILE A 188 7.14 3.58 -9.88
C ILE A 188 6.67 3.17 -8.48
N GLN A 189 5.48 2.58 -8.36
CA GLN A 189 4.96 2.09 -7.09
C GLN A 189 5.82 0.95 -6.51
N MET A 190 6.41 0.09 -7.35
CA MET A 190 7.37 -0.93 -6.90
C MET A 190 8.62 -0.29 -6.26
N VAL A 191 9.10 0.84 -6.78
CA VAL A 191 10.20 1.60 -6.15
C VAL A 191 9.75 2.20 -4.81
N ALA A 192 8.52 2.70 -4.72
CA ALA A 192 7.96 3.20 -3.46
C ALA A 192 7.88 2.09 -2.39
N LEU A 193 7.38 0.91 -2.76
CA LEU A 193 7.31 -0.26 -1.88
C LEU A 193 8.70 -0.69 -1.39
N TYR A 194 9.71 -0.65 -2.25
CA TYR A 194 11.09 -0.89 -1.85
C TYR A 194 11.59 0.14 -0.81
N ASN A 195 11.26 1.42 -1.00
CA ASN A 195 11.63 2.45 -0.03
C ASN A 195 10.96 2.19 1.34
N PHE A 196 9.67 1.85 1.38
CA PHE A 196 9.00 1.48 2.62
C PHE A 196 9.67 0.27 3.28
N PHE A 197 9.95 -0.79 2.52
CA PHE A 197 10.64 -1.96 3.03
C PHE A 197 12.00 -1.61 3.65
N ARG A 198 12.83 -0.79 2.96
CA ARG A 198 14.12 -0.33 3.48
C ARG A 198 13.97 0.48 4.77
N GLY A 199 12.94 1.34 4.86
CA GLY A 199 12.64 2.09 6.07
C GLY A 199 12.27 1.19 7.23
N VAL A 200 11.40 0.23 7.00
CA VAL A 200 10.92 -0.72 8.01
C VAL A 200 12.04 -1.66 8.48
N GLN A 201 12.94 -2.05 7.58
CA GLN A 201 14.11 -2.85 7.95
C GLN A 201 15.01 -2.17 9.00
N GLN A 202 14.99 -0.85 9.07
CA GLN A 202 15.83 -0.06 9.96
C GLN A 202 15.16 0.25 11.31
N PHE A 203 13.91 -0.18 11.55
CA PHE A 203 13.33 -0.09 12.88
C PHE A 203 14.12 -1.00 13.83
N ARG A 204 14.64 -0.40 14.89
CA ARG A 204 15.34 -1.08 16.00
C ARG A 204 14.54 -0.85 17.25
N ASP A 205 14.53 -1.84 18.14
CA ASP A 205 14.03 -1.59 19.48
C ASP A 205 14.91 -0.51 20.11
N SER A 206 14.27 0.56 20.58
CA SER A 206 14.93 1.50 21.48
C SER A 206 15.11 0.76 22.80
N THR A 207 16.27 0.14 23.00
CA THR A 207 16.75 -0.33 24.30
C THR A 207 16.78 0.82 25.29
#